data_e02204f11bb1e22ccf8e0aacf3d51492
#
_entry.id   e02204f11bb1e22ccf8e0aacf3d51492
#
_cell.length_a   1.000
_cell.length_b   1.000
_cell.length_c   1.000
_cell.angle_alpha   90.00
_cell.angle_beta   90.00
_cell.angle_gamma   90.00
#
_symmetry.space_group_name_H-M   'P 1'
#
loop_
_entity.id
_entity.type
_entity.pdbx_description
1 polymer ?
#
loop_
_entity_poly.entity_id
_entity_poly.type
_entity_poly.pdbx_seq_one_letter_code
_entity_poly.pdbx_strand_id
1 'polypeptide(L)'
;RIHMVWSDSPCWETCWNGGFKMQDALRHESIECVVVQHPWMENDTLFADIILPSNTKFETEDIGTDCDSGQWNVVFYERQAIQPIGESKSDKEVVAEVARALEQYGGVYEGMLDKYLGGKTDDEWIKVGFETSGVPEDLTFEEFKERQYYAFPTREDWKDIPAGIRQFHDDPEGHPLRTPSGKLEYYSTTLSHYFPDDRERGPIPHWIDEGAGHQERQYLERGRKYPFLLVSNHPHFRVHAQHDDVTWFREIETCKVTGPDGYKYEPVWVNPVDAGKLGLSTGDVVKVYNERGAVLGGVIVTERIMPGAVYQDHGARCDTIVLGEGGLDRGGANNLIAPTATTSKNAHGEVTSGFLVNIEKVDVFALAEQYPEAFGRDYEPDCGLVATARVVDGKEGE
;
A
#
# COMPACT_ATOMS: atom_id res chain seq x y z
N ARG A 1 -7.95 -23.68 -0.51
CA ARG A 1 -8.84 -22.93 0.38
C ARG A 1 -7.99 -22.29 1.48
N ILE A 2 -8.16 -21.00 1.73
CA ILE A 2 -7.47 -20.26 2.78
C ILE A 2 -8.36 -20.32 4.02
N HIS A 3 -7.77 -20.63 5.18
CA HIS A 3 -8.47 -20.71 6.47
C HIS A 3 -7.98 -19.65 7.45
N MET A 4 -6.75 -19.18 7.27
CA MET A 4 -6.16 -18.15 8.13
C MET A 4 -5.42 -17.12 7.28
N VAL A 5 -5.54 -15.87 7.66
CA VAL A 5 -4.75 -14.75 7.14
C VAL A 5 -3.94 -14.18 8.28
N TRP A 6 -2.62 -14.03 8.10
CA TRP A 6 -1.75 -13.30 9.02
C TRP A 6 -1.04 -12.22 8.21
N SER A 7 -1.32 -10.96 8.50
CA SER A 7 -0.79 -9.80 7.79
C SER A 7 0.09 -8.95 8.69
N ASP A 8 1.28 -8.64 8.21
CA ASP A 8 2.22 -7.66 8.75
C ASP A 8 2.12 -6.29 8.05
N SER A 9 1.32 -6.21 6.99
CA SER A 9 1.06 -4.99 6.22
C SER A 9 -0.44 -4.85 5.95
N PRO A 10 -1.26 -4.57 6.98
CA PRO A 10 -2.71 -4.68 6.93
C PRO A 10 -3.38 -3.51 6.22
N CYS A 11 -3.07 -3.32 4.96
CA CYS A 11 -3.60 -2.24 4.11
C CYS A 11 -4.03 -2.73 2.71
N TRP A 12 -4.28 -4.02 2.53
CA TRP A 12 -4.55 -4.61 1.22
C TRP A 12 -5.84 -4.07 0.59
N GLU A 13 -6.88 -3.85 1.38
CA GLU A 13 -8.16 -3.34 0.87
C GLU A 13 -8.05 -1.94 0.24
N THR A 14 -7.07 -1.14 0.64
CA THR A 14 -6.89 0.23 0.15
C THR A 14 -5.60 0.46 -0.61
N CYS A 15 -4.69 -0.50 -0.57
CA CYS A 15 -3.47 -0.49 -1.37
C CYS A 15 -3.66 -1.24 -2.70
N TRP A 16 -4.38 -2.36 -2.68
CA TRP A 16 -4.66 -3.16 -3.87
C TRP A 16 -6.01 -2.78 -4.47
N ASN A 17 -6.23 -3.17 -5.72
CA ASN A 17 -7.45 -2.86 -6.44
C ASN A 17 -8.62 -3.74 -5.97
N GLY A 18 -9.83 -3.18 -6.02
CA GLY A 18 -11.05 -3.91 -5.68
C GLY A 18 -11.22 -4.18 -4.19
N GLY A 19 -10.91 -3.20 -3.36
CA GLY A 19 -10.96 -3.35 -1.91
C GLY A 19 -12.32 -3.78 -1.36
N PHE A 20 -13.45 -3.40 -1.97
CA PHE A 20 -14.75 -3.94 -1.57
C PHE A 20 -14.86 -5.45 -1.74
N LYS A 21 -14.23 -6.02 -2.78
CA LYS A 21 -14.11 -7.49 -2.91
C LYS A 21 -13.19 -8.10 -1.85
N MET A 22 -12.14 -7.36 -1.46
CA MET A 22 -11.24 -7.80 -0.38
C MET A 22 -12.00 -7.85 0.95
N GLN A 23 -12.88 -6.88 1.23
CA GLN A 23 -13.75 -6.89 2.40
C GLN A 23 -14.65 -8.14 2.43
N ASP A 24 -15.27 -8.49 1.30
CA ASP A 24 -16.06 -9.72 1.18
C ASP A 24 -15.19 -10.97 1.35
N ALA A 25 -13.96 -10.97 0.81
CA ALA A 25 -13.04 -12.07 0.92
C ALA A 25 -12.57 -12.32 2.36
N LEU A 26 -12.21 -11.26 3.10
CA LEU A 26 -11.80 -11.34 4.51
C LEU A 26 -12.93 -11.83 5.43
N ARG A 27 -14.20 -11.63 5.03
CA ARG A 27 -15.40 -12.13 5.73
C ARG A 27 -15.96 -13.42 5.17
N HIS A 28 -15.26 -14.05 4.23
CA HIS A 28 -15.72 -15.31 3.64
C HIS A 28 -15.71 -16.44 4.69
N GLU A 29 -16.74 -17.30 4.68
CA GLU A 29 -16.91 -18.41 5.63
C GLU A 29 -15.72 -19.37 5.76
N SER A 30 -14.80 -19.40 4.79
CA SER A 30 -13.59 -20.21 4.87
C SER A 30 -12.47 -19.58 5.67
N ILE A 31 -12.52 -18.29 5.93
CA ILE A 31 -11.54 -17.58 6.75
C ILE A 31 -11.96 -17.72 8.20
N GLU A 32 -11.24 -18.53 8.94
CA GLU A 32 -11.51 -18.87 10.33
C GLU A 32 -10.83 -17.92 11.31
N CYS A 33 -9.76 -17.25 10.87
CA CYS A 33 -9.00 -16.33 11.69
C CYS A 33 -8.23 -15.32 10.84
N VAL A 34 -8.32 -14.06 11.20
CA VAL A 34 -7.51 -12.96 10.66
C VAL A 34 -6.64 -12.40 11.77
N VAL A 35 -5.33 -12.50 11.62
CA VAL A 35 -4.34 -11.93 12.55
C VAL A 35 -3.66 -10.76 11.87
N VAL A 36 -3.61 -9.64 12.55
CA VAL A 36 -2.86 -8.45 12.11
C VAL A 36 -1.73 -8.17 13.09
N GLN A 37 -0.53 -7.99 12.58
CA GLN A 37 0.67 -7.67 13.33
C GLN A 37 1.27 -6.40 12.74
N HIS A 38 1.08 -5.26 13.40
CA HIS A 38 1.54 -3.97 12.88
C HIS A 38 1.65 -2.92 13.99
N PRO A 39 2.54 -1.90 13.86
CA PRO A 39 2.60 -0.80 14.84
C PRO A 39 1.43 0.20 14.74
N TRP A 40 0.66 0.19 13.65
CA TRP A 40 -0.43 1.13 13.37
C TRP A 40 -1.75 0.39 13.10
N MET A 41 -2.86 1.01 13.50
CA MET A 41 -4.22 0.53 13.18
C MET A 41 -4.54 0.82 11.70
N GLU A 42 -3.98 0.03 10.80
CA GLU A 42 -4.23 0.16 9.37
C GLU A 42 -5.59 -0.41 8.94
N ASN A 43 -5.98 -0.23 7.68
CA ASN A 43 -7.35 -0.48 7.21
C ASN A 43 -7.83 -1.91 7.45
N ASP A 44 -7.03 -2.93 7.07
CA ASP A 44 -7.42 -4.35 7.23
C ASP A 44 -7.53 -4.77 8.69
N THR A 45 -7.01 -3.98 9.64
CA THR A 45 -7.14 -4.23 11.08
C THR A 45 -8.61 -4.22 11.53
N LEU A 46 -9.50 -3.56 10.79
CA LEU A 46 -10.94 -3.57 11.03
C LEU A 46 -11.57 -4.96 10.86
N PHE A 47 -10.89 -5.88 10.17
CA PHE A 47 -11.33 -7.26 9.94
C PHE A 47 -10.60 -8.29 10.80
N ALA A 48 -9.66 -7.85 11.64
CA ALA A 48 -8.84 -8.75 12.45
C ALA A 48 -9.63 -9.33 13.61
N ASP A 49 -9.45 -10.63 13.83
CA ASP A 49 -9.89 -11.33 15.06
C ASP A 49 -8.86 -11.15 16.17
N ILE A 50 -7.58 -11.05 15.80
CA ILE A 50 -6.45 -10.87 16.72
C ILE A 50 -5.56 -9.75 16.20
N ILE A 51 -5.25 -8.79 17.08
CA ILE A 51 -4.33 -7.69 16.79
C ILE A 51 -3.11 -7.85 17.70
N LEU A 52 -1.93 -7.95 17.07
CA LEU A 52 -0.64 -8.05 17.75
C LEU A 52 0.14 -6.76 17.51
N PRO A 53 0.26 -5.87 18.49
CA PRO A 53 0.98 -4.62 18.33
C PRO A 53 2.47 -4.91 18.18
N SER A 54 3.06 -4.39 17.09
CA SER A 54 4.48 -4.50 16.80
C SER A 54 5.25 -3.25 17.18
N ASN A 55 6.54 -3.42 17.46
CA ASN A 55 7.45 -2.32 17.66
C ASN A 55 7.68 -1.54 16.38
N THR A 56 7.88 -0.24 16.52
CA THR A 56 8.46 0.60 15.47
C THR A 56 9.98 0.44 15.40
N LYS A 57 10.60 0.96 14.37
CA LYS A 57 12.06 1.00 14.23
C LYS A 57 12.77 1.76 15.36
N PHE A 58 12.09 2.68 16.06
CA PHE A 58 12.65 3.37 17.22
C PHE A 58 12.70 2.51 18.48
N GLU A 59 11.95 1.43 18.52
CA GLU A 59 11.76 0.55 19.67
C GLU A 59 12.57 -0.75 19.60
N THR A 60 13.30 -0.97 18.49
CA THR A 60 14.13 -2.17 18.26
C THR A 60 15.56 -1.81 17.89
N GLU A 61 16.48 -2.76 18.10
CA GLU A 61 17.79 -2.75 17.45
C GLU A 61 17.75 -3.66 16.21
N ASP A 62 18.39 -3.20 15.12
CA ASP A 62 18.44 -3.96 13.88
C ASP A 62 19.64 -3.52 13.03
N ILE A 63 19.80 -4.13 11.86
CA ILE A 63 20.69 -3.71 10.79
C ILE A 63 19.89 -3.45 9.54
N GLY A 64 20.10 -2.32 8.89
CA GLY A 64 19.35 -1.92 7.70
C GLY A 64 20.25 -1.36 6.61
N THR A 65 19.65 -1.20 5.43
CA THR A 65 20.27 -0.55 4.28
C THR A 65 19.36 0.53 3.72
N ASP A 66 19.87 1.36 2.82
CA ASP A 66 19.08 2.38 2.12
C ASP A 66 18.22 1.81 0.96
N CYS A 67 17.87 0.54 1.05
CA CYS A 67 17.10 -0.28 0.08
C CYS A 67 17.81 -0.51 -1.30
N ASP A 68 17.29 -1.44 -2.07
CA ASP A 68 17.84 -1.83 -3.40
C ASP A 68 17.87 -0.67 -4.43
N SER A 69 17.01 0.32 -4.25
CA SER A 69 16.99 1.56 -5.04
C SER A 69 17.68 2.73 -4.35
N GLY A 70 18.36 2.47 -3.24
CA GLY A 70 19.03 3.47 -2.44
C GLY A 70 20.12 4.22 -3.22
N GLN A 71 20.27 5.49 -2.89
CA GLN A 71 21.21 6.39 -3.56
C GLN A 71 22.50 6.57 -2.78
N TRP A 72 22.53 6.11 -1.55
CA TRP A 72 23.60 6.43 -0.59
C TRP A 72 24.60 5.30 -0.41
N ASN A 73 24.25 4.07 -0.80
CA ASN A 73 25.04 2.87 -0.60
C ASN A 73 25.53 2.75 0.87
N VAL A 74 24.57 2.77 1.78
CA VAL A 74 24.78 2.85 3.23
C VAL A 74 24.20 1.64 3.93
N VAL A 75 24.95 1.14 4.92
CA VAL A 75 24.45 0.17 5.91
C VAL A 75 24.34 0.89 7.26
N PHE A 76 23.23 0.67 7.95
CA PHE A 76 22.94 1.28 9.25
C PHE A 76 22.93 0.22 10.35
N TYR A 77 23.49 0.56 11.51
CA TYR A 77 23.15 -0.05 12.77
C TYR A 77 22.00 0.75 13.40
N GLU A 78 20.83 0.19 13.39
CA GLU A 78 19.61 0.82 13.91
C GLU A 78 19.55 0.62 15.42
N ARG A 79 19.99 1.62 16.18
CA ARG A 79 19.97 1.56 17.65
C ARG A 79 18.57 1.82 18.18
N GLN A 80 18.14 1.03 19.14
CA GLN A 80 16.92 1.31 19.89
C GLN A 80 17.00 2.70 20.54
N ALA A 81 16.05 3.57 20.23
CA ALA A 81 15.98 4.95 20.69
C ALA A 81 15.05 5.14 21.89
N ILE A 82 13.98 4.35 21.95
CA ILE A 82 12.98 4.36 23.03
C ILE A 82 12.63 2.92 23.44
N GLN A 83 12.09 2.76 24.65
CA GLN A 83 11.52 1.48 25.08
C GLN A 83 10.22 1.20 24.33
N PRO A 84 9.85 -0.08 24.09
CA PRO A 84 8.56 -0.45 23.54
C PRO A 84 7.38 0.21 24.26
N ILE A 85 6.41 0.70 23.49
CA ILE A 85 5.24 1.40 24.02
C ILE A 85 4.10 0.38 24.23
N GLY A 86 3.50 0.43 25.42
CA GLY A 86 2.40 -0.46 25.78
C GLY A 86 2.81 -1.93 25.81
N GLU A 87 2.11 -2.78 25.07
CA GLU A 87 2.35 -4.22 24.99
C GLU A 87 3.03 -4.62 23.68
N SER A 88 3.56 -3.65 22.90
CA SER A 88 4.21 -3.93 21.64
C SER A 88 5.48 -4.78 21.81
N LYS A 89 5.75 -5.63 20.83
CA LYS A 89 6.92 -6.51 20.76
C LYS A 89 7.52 -6.44 19.37
N SER A 90 8.79 -6.78 19.25
CA SER A 90 9.39 -6.93 17.93
C SER A 90 8.73 -8.08 17.15
N ASP A 91 8.71 -8.01 15.83
CA ASP A 91 8.16 -9.07 14.98
C ASP A 91 8.81 -10.43 15.28
N LYS A 92 10.10 -10.42 15.58
CA LYS A 92 10.84 -11.61 15.98
C LYS A 92 10.33 -12.20 17.31
N GLU A 93 10.07 -11.36 18.31
CA GLU A 93 9.53 -11.79 19.61
C GLU A 93 8.13 -12.36 19.45
N VAL A 94 7.26 -11.71 18.67
CA VAL A 94 5.89 -12.20 18.38
C VAL A 94 5.95 -13.60 17.76
N VAL A 95 6.76 -13.78 16.71
CA VAL A 95 6.90 -15.09 16.05
C VAL A 95 7.51 -16.13 16.99
N ALA A 96 8.49 -15.75 17.82
CA ALA A 96 9.09 -16.65 18.81
C ALA A 96 8.06 -17.13 19.87
N GLU A 97 7.20 -16.23 20.34
CA GLU A 97 6.14 -16.60 21.30
C GLU A 97 5.09 -17.54 20.68
N VAL A 98 4.72 -17.29 19.43
CA VAL A 98 3.82 -18.19 18.70
C VAL A 98 4.48 -19.55 18.49
N ALA A 99 5.76 -19.59 18.08
CA ALA A 99 6.50 -20.83 17.93
C ALA A 99 6.54 -21.64 19.25
N ARG A 100 6.83 -20.96 20.37
CA ARG A 100 6.81 -21.56 21.72
C ARG A 100 5.43 -22.11 22.09
N ALA A 101 4.36 -21.36 21.79
CA ALA A 101 3.00 -21.80 22.04
C ALA A 101 2.62 -23.02 21.21
N LEU A 102 3.07 -23.09 19.95
CA LEU A 102 2.80 -24.24 19.06
C LEU A 102 3.51 -25.52 19.50
N GLU A 103 4.68 -25.44 20.15
CA GLU A 103 5.40 -26.62 20.65
C GLU A 103 4.56 -27.45 21.64
N GLN A 104 3.58 -26.84 22.32
CA GLN A 104 2.68 -27.54 23.24
C GLN A 104 1.84 -28.63 22.55
N TYR A 105 1.67 -28.54 21.24
CA TYR A 105 0.92 -29.50 20.43
C TYR A 105 1.78 -30.68 19.93
N GLY A 106 3.10 -30.59 20.07
CA GLY A 106 4.03 -31.67 19.65
C GLY A 106 4.07 -31.94 18.14
N GLY A 107 4.59 -33.09 17.74
CA GLY A 107 4.63 -33.52 16.35
C GLY A 107 5.43 -32.59 15.44
N VAL A 108 4.80 -32.01 14.43
CA VAL A 108 5.48 -31.11 13.46
C VAL A 108 5.98 -29.81 14.08
N TYR A 109 5.49 -29.47 15.27
CA TYR A 109 5.86 -28.24 15.98
C TYR A 109 7.02 -28.42 16.96
N GLU A 110 7.51 -29.66 17.17
CA GLU A 110 8.62 -29.94 18.08
C GLU A 110 9.91 -29.21 17.63
N GLY A 111 10.52 -28.48 18.57
CA GLY A 111 11.72 -27.69 18.33
C GLY A 111 11.54 -26.52 17.35
N MET A 112 10.29 -26.03 17.19
CA MET A 112 9.99 -24.92 16.27
C MET A 112 10.65 -23.62 16.75
N LEU A 113 10.64 -23.34 18.05
CA LEU A 113 11.28 -22.16 18.63
C LEU A 113 12.79 -22.17 18.36
N ASP A 114 13.46 -23.30 18.65
CA ASP A 114 14.90 -23.42 18.43
C ASP A 114 15.28 -23.30 16.95
N LYS A 115 14.46 -23.85 16.06
CA LYS A 115 14.63 -23.70 14.61
C LYS A 115 14.49 -22.25 14.18
N TYR A 116 13.53 -21.52 14.74
CA TYR A 116 13.29 -20.13 14.42
C TYR A 116 14.42 -19.22 14.93
N LEU A 117 14.80 -19.36 16.19
CA LEU A 117 15.87 -18.57 16.79
C LEU A 117 17.27 -18.95 16.26
N GLY A 118 17.46 -20.17 15.73
CA GLY A 118 18.75 -20.66 15.23
C GLY A 118 19.82 -20.69 16.29
N GLY A 119 19.44 -20.75 17.59
CA GLY A 119 20.35 -20.75 18.73
C GLY A 119 21.11 -19.44 18.94
N LYS A 120 20.60 -18.31 18.38
CA LYS A 120 21.25 -16.99 18.45
C LYS A 120 20.38 -15.97 19.16
N THR A 121 21.02 -15.06 19.85
CA THR A 121 20.44 -13.81 20.37
C THR A 121 20.24 -12.79 19.25
N ASP A 122 19.56 -11.68 19.55
CA ASP A 122 19.33 -10.60 18.56
C ASP A 122 20.64 -9.94 18.14
N ASP A 123 21.55 -9.65 19.11
CA ASP A 123 22.87 -9.09 18.80
C ASP A 123 23.71 -10.03 17.92
N GLU A 124 23.62 -11.35 18.14
CA GLU A 124 24.28 -12.33 17.27
C GLU A 124 23.70 -12.38 15.87
N TRP A 125 22.38 -12.19 15.70
CA TRP A 125 21.76 -12.08 14.37
C TRP A 125 22.13 -10.79 13.65
N ILE A 126 22.15 -9.65 14.35
CA ILE A 126 22.63 -8.38 13.83
C ILE A 126 24.09 -8.51 13.38
N LYS A 127 24.92 -9.22 14.18
CA LYS A 127 26.31 -9.49 13.83
C LYS A 127 26.44 -10.36 12.57
N VAL A 128 25.56 -11.36 12.36
CA VAL A 128 25.53 -12.13 11.10
C VAL A 128 25.19 -11.20 9.92
N GLY A 129 24.22 -10.30 10.08
CA GLY A 129 23.91 -9.28 9.07
C GLY A 129 25.12 -8.39 8.75
N PHE A 130 25.82 -7.93 9.78
CA PHE A 130 27.05 -7.17 9.62
C PHE A 130 28.14 -7.97 8.88
N GLU A 131 28.39 -9.23 9.27
CA GLU A 131 29.42 -10.08 8.67
C GLU A 131 29.16 -10.36 7.16
N THR A 132 27.91 -10.27 6.72
CA THR A 132 27.50 -10.50 5.31
C THR A 132 27.34 -9.21 4.51
N SER A 133 27.45 -8.04 5.14
CA SER A 133 27.17 -6.75 4.50
C SER A 133 28.31 -6.18 3.64
N GLY A 134 29.55 -6.70 3.78
CA GLY A 134 30.76 -6.13 3.20
C GLY A 134 31.44 -5.07 4.09
N VAL A 135 30.79 -4.55 5.11
CA VAL A 135 31.37 -3.58 6.07
C VAL A 135 32.57 -4.11 6.84
N PRO A 136 32.67 -5.44 7.17
CA PRO A 136 33.83 -5.99 7.88
C PRO A 136 35.20 -5.80 7.19
N GLU A 137 35.23 -5.47 5.92
CA GLU A 137 36.44 -5.15 5.19
C GLU A 137 37.10 -3.86 5.70
N ASP A 138 36.28 -2.93 6.24
CA ASP A 138 36.70 -1.58 6.62
C ASP A 138 36.54 -1.28 8.13
N LEU A 139 35.58 -1.93 8.82
CA LEU A 139 35.26 -1.69 10.22
C LEU A 139 35.09 -3.00 11.00
N THR A 140 35.42 -2.95 12.30
CA THR A 140 34.97 -3.98 13.24
C THR A 140 33.52 -3.78 13.62
N PHE A 141 32.88 -4.83 14.15
CA PHE A 141 31.46 -4.75 14.57
C PHE A 141 31.26 -3.68 15.66
N GLU A 142 32.20 -3.56 16.62
CA GLU A 142 32.11 -2.57 17.67
C GLU A 142 32.23 -1.12 17.13
N GLU A 143 33.15 -0.90 16.20
CA GLU A 143 33.28 0.41 15.52
C GLU A 143 32.03 0.74 14.70
N PHE A 144 31.43 -0.25 14.05
CA PHE A 144 30.18 -0.08 13.33
C PHE A 144 29.03 0.29 14.29
N LYS A 145 28.88 -0.41 15.42
CA LYS A 145 27.90 -0.09 16.47
C LYS A 145 28.09 1.32 17.04
N GLU A 146 29.33 1.75 17.25
CA GLU A 146 29.64 3.10 17.73
C GLU A 146 29.29 4.15 16.68
N ARG A 147 29.70 3.93 15.44
CA ARG A 147 29.49 4.86 14.32
C ARG A 147 28.04 4.90 13.84
N GLN A 148 27.27 3.82 13.99
CA GLN A 148 25.87 3.63 13.62
C GLN A 148 25.58 3.59 12.11
N TYR A 149 26.54 3.84 11.25
CA TYR A 149 26.40 3.67 9.80
C TYR A 149 27.75 3.47 9.13
N TYR A 150 27.70 2.89 7.95
CA TYR A 150 28.80 2.85 7.02
C TYR A 150 28.34 3.17 5.61
N ALA A 151 28.90 4.20 5.01
CA ALA A 151 28.70 4.53 3.60
C ALA A 151 29.87 3.96 2.80
N PHE A 152 29.58 3.06 1.88
CA PHE A 152 30.60 2.50 1.00
C PHE A 152 31.20 3.60 0.12
N PRO A 153 32.53 3.69 0.03
CA PRO A 153 33.16 4.71 -0.80
C PRO A 153 32.81 4.50 -2.27
N THR A 154 32.53 5.58 -2.97
CA THR A 154 32.42 5.53 -4.43
C THR A 154 33.81 5.34 -5.04
N ARG A 155 33.88 4.62 -6.14
CA ARG A 155 35.13 4.48 -6.90
C ARG A 155 35.65 5.85 -7.33
N GLU A 156 36.97 6.04 -7.34
CA GLU A 156 37.59 7.32 -7.75
C GLU A 156 37.21 7.70 -9.19
N ASP A 157 37.06 6.68 -10.07
CA ASP A 157 36.71 6.81 -11.47
C ASP A 157 35.20 6.81 -11.75
N TRP A 158 34.33 6.93 -10.74
CA TRP A 158 32.88 6.79 -10.91
C TRP A 158 32.29 7.74 -11.96
N LYS A 159 32.89 8.93 -12.13
CA LYS A 159 32.46 9.91 -13.13
C LYS A 159 32.78 9.48 -14.56
N ASP A 160 33.82 8.65 -14.72
CA ASP A 160 34.29 8.16 -16.00
C ASP A 160 33.61 6.84 -16.38
N ILE A 161 32.87 6.22 -15.44
CA ILE A 161 32.10 5.00 -15.71
C ILE A 161 30.91 5.34 -16.58
N PRO A 162 30.79 4.76 -17.77
CA PRO A 162 29.64 5.00 -18.64
C PRO A 162 28.33 4.58 -17.98
N ALA A 163 27.35 5.49 -17.95
CA ALA A 163 26.03 5.21 -17.38
C ALA A 163 25.16 4.38 -18.32
N GLY A 164 24.26 3.59 -17.74
CA GLY A 164 23.27 2.80 -18.46
C GLY A 164 23.89 1.80 -19.42
N ILE A 165 23.43 1.77 -20.66
CA ILE A 165 23.90 0.86 -21.71
C ILE A 165 25.00 1.46 -22.61
N ARG A 166 25.71 2.47 -22.14
CA ARG A 166 26.74 3.17 -22.93
C ARG A 166 27.86 2.24 -23.39
N GLN A 167 28.32 1.31 -22.55
CA GLN A 167 29.35 0.33 -22.94
C GLN A 167 28.88 -0.56 -24.11
N PHE A 168 27.62 -1.00 -24.10
CA PHE A 168 27.00 -1.72 -25.22
C PHE A 168 26.93 -0.85 -26.46
N HIS A 169 26.60 0.44 -26.33
CA HIS A 169 26.54 1.35 -27.46
C HIS A 169 27.90 1.54 -28.13
N ASP A 170 28.95 1.70 -27.34
CA ASP A 170 30.31 1.97 -27.84
C ASP A 170 31.02 0.69 -28.35
N ASP A 171 30.77 -0.46 -27.72
CA ASP A 171 31.31 -1.77 -28.10
C ASP A 171 30.29 -2.89 -27.83
N PRO A 172 29.33 -3.12 -28.72
CA PRO A 172 28.28 -4.11 -28.51
C PRO A 172 28.75 -5.56 -28.52
N GLU A 173 29.92 -5.86 -29.08
CA GLU A 173 30.48 -7.21 -29.07
C GLU A 173 31.25 -7.52 -27.79
N GLY A 174 32.00 -6.57 -27.27
CA GLY A 174 32.72 -6.71 -26.00
C GLY A 174 31.80 -6.55 -24.75
N HIS A 175 30.68 -5.83 -24.89
CA HIS A 175 29.73 -5.55 -23.82
C HIS A 175 28.27 -5.87 -24.22
N PRO A 176 27.94 -7.14 -24.55
CA PRO A 176 26.61 -7.50 -24.97
C PRO A 176 25.59 -7.29 -23.83
N LEU A 177 24.35 -6.98 -24.21
CA LEU A 177 23.25 -6.89 -23.25
C LEU A 177 22.89 -8.27 -22.68
N ARG A 178 22.25 -8.29 -21.51
CA ARG A 178 21.74 -9.52 -20.86
C ARG A 178 20.43 -10.01 -21.48
N THR A 179 20.30 -9.88 -22.79
CA THR A 179 19.15 -10.40 -23.55
C THR A 179 19.56 -11.69 -24.26
N PRO A 180 18.62 -12.54 -24.69
CA PRO A 180 18.92 -13.76 -25.45
C PRO A 180 19.80 -13.54 -26.69
N SER A 181 19.64 -12.40 -27.37
CA SER A 181 20.44 -12.02 -28.55
C SER A 181 21.72 -11.26 -28.22
N GLY A 182 21.92 -10.85 -26.96
CA GLY A 182 22.99 -9.91 -26.58
C GLY A 182 22.76 -8.47 -27.08
N LYS A 183 21.64 -8.18 -27.71
CA LYS A 183 21.29 -6.89 -28.35
C LYS A 183 19.99 -6.34 -27.79
N LEU A 184 19.64 -5.10 -28.16
CA LEU A 184 18.29 -4.56 -27.94
C LEU A 184 17.28 -5.39 -28.73
N GLU A 185 16.29 -5.95 -28.01
CA GLU A 185 15.26 -6.77 -28.59
C GLU A 185 13.94 -6.00 -28.68
N TYR A 186 13.48 -5.76 -29.92
CA TYR A 186 12.14 -5.21 -30.18
C TYR A 186 11.09 -6.31 -30.37
N TYR A 187 11.55 -7.55 -30.48
CA TYR A 187 10.73 -8.76 -30.50
C TYR A 187 11.20 -9.67 -29.36
N SER A 188 10.31 -9.92 -28.39
CA SER A 188 10.60 -10.80 -27.27
C SER A 188 10.44 -12.26 -27.68
N THR A 189 11.56 -12.96 -27.87
CA THR A 189 11.56 -14.41 -28.14
C THR A 189 10.99 -15.20 -26.96
N THR A 190 11.20 -14.71 -25.73
CA THR A 190 10.66 -15.30 -24.50
C THR A 190 9.13 -15.26 -24.48
N LEU A 191 8.52 -14.09 -24.74
CA LEU A 191 7.06 -13.97 -24.79
C LEU A 191 6.48 -14.82 -25.94
N SER A 192 7.10 -14.79 -27.12
CA SER A 192 6.66 -15.61 -28.25
C SER A 192 6.72 -17.11 -27.99
N HIS A 193 7.71 -17.57 -27.22
CA HIS A 193 7.89 -18.98 -26.90
C HIS A 193 6.94 -19.45 -25.80
N TYR A 194 6.89 -18.72 -24.69
CA TYR A 194 6.14 -19.16 -23.50
C TYR A 194 4.66 -18.76 -23.53
N PHE A 195 4.32 -17.68 -24.23
CA PHE A 195 2.96 -17.12 -24.26
C PHE A 195 2.51 -16.82 -25.70
N PRO A 196 2.56 -17.79 -26.65
CA PRO A 196 2.29 -17.54 -28.07
C PRO A 196 0.86 -17.07 -28.35
N ASP A 197 -0.08 -17.38 -27.46
CA ASP A 197 -1.50 -17.04 -27.58
C ASP A 197 -1.90 -15.76 -26.83
N ASP A 198 -0.95 -15.09 -26.17
CA ASP A 198 -1.23 -13.84 -25.45
C ASP A 198 -1.24 -12.66 -26.41
N ARG A 199 -2.44 -12.25 -26.80
CA ARG A 199 -2.63 -11.10 -27.70
C ARG A 199 -2.51 -9.76 -26.99
N GLU A 200 -2.68 -9.71 -25.69
CA GLU A 200 -2.53 -8.49 -24.89
C GLU A 200 -1.05 -8.22 -24.58
N ARG A 201 -0.26 -9.28 -24.36
CA ARG A 201 1.18 -9.23 -24.08
C ARG A 201 1.97 -10.01 -25.13
N GLY A 202 1.79 -9.61 -26.39
CA GLY A 202 2.51 -10.21 -27.49
C GLY A 202 4.00 -9.88 -27.47
N PRO A 203 4.79 -10.53 -28.37
CA PRO A 203 6.24 -10.36 -28.41
C PRO A 203 6.70 -8.97 -28.88
N ILE A 204 5.80 -8.15 -29.45
CA ILE A 204 6.04 -6.78 -29.86
C ILE A 204 5.06 -5.86 -29.11
N PRO A 205 5.54 -4.76 -28.48
CA PRO A 205 4.65 -3.76 -27.93
C PRO A 205 3.73 -3.19 -29.01
N HIS A 206 2.44 -3.14 -28.72
CA HIS A 206 1.43 -2.60 -29.63
C HIS A 206 0.30 -1.95 -28.84
N TRP A 207 -0.50 -1.13 -29.51
CA TRP A 207 -1.71 -0.60 -28.93
C TRP A 207 -2.74 -1.73 -28.76
N ILE A 208 -3.34 -1.83 -27.58
CA ILE A 208 -4.31 -2.85 -27.25
C ILE A 208 -5.68 -2.21 -27.19
N ASP A 209 -6.58 -2.56 -28.11
CA ASP A 209 -7.93 -2.01 -28.18
C ASP A 209 -8.95 -2.77 -27.35
N GLU A 210 -8.71 -4.07 -27.15
CA GLU A 210 -9.60 -5.00 -26.48
C GLU A 210 -8.86 -5.68 -25.32
N GLY A 211 -9.59 -6.12 -24.29
CA GLY A 211 -9.06 -6.84 -23.15
C GLY A 211 -9.60 -6.31 -21.83
N ALA A 212 -9.38 -7.07 -20.77
CA ALA A 212 -10.01 -6.83 -19.47
C ALA A 212 -9.68 -5.45 -18.87
N GLY A 213 -8.45 -4.96 -19.01
CA GLY A 213 -8.03 -3.66 -18.47
C GLY A 213 -8.34 -2.46 -19.37
N HIS A 214 -8.85 -2.69 -20.58
CA HIS A 214 -8.99 -1.63 -21.57
C HIS A 214 -10.38 -1.04 -21.65
N GLN A 215 -11.30 -1.50 -20.82
CA GLN A 215 -12.66 -0.96 -20.71
C GLN A 215 -12.70 0.45 -20.11
N GLU A 216 -11.65 0.83 -19.39
CA GLU A 216 -11.52 2.12 -18.69
C GLU A 216 -11.11 3.25 -19.63
N ARG A 217 -11.86 3.42 -20.75
CA ARG A 217 -11.61 4.46 -21.75
C ARG A 217 -12.86 5.30 -22.00
N GLN A 218 -12.69 6.62 -21.91
CA GLN A 218 -13.80 7.58 -22.02
C GLN A 218 -14.56 7.53 -23.35
N TYR A 219 -13.93 7.14 -24.45
CA TYR A 219 -14.58 7.04 -25.76
C TYR A 219 -15.43 5.78 -25.94
N LEU A 220 -15.30 4.79 -25.06
CA LEU A 220 -16.13 3.60 -25.08
C LEU A 220 -17.52 3.87 -24.48
N GLU A 221 -18.45 2.93 -24.65
CA GLU A 221 -19.81 3.03 -24.10
C GLU A 221 -19.78 3.27 -22.57
N ARG A 222 -18.87 2.64 -21.87
CA ARG A 222 -18.66 2.82 -20.44
C ARG A 222 -18.40 4.28 -20.05
N GLY A 223 -17.66 5.04 -20.89
CA GLY A 223 -17.37 6.45 -20.67
C GLY A 223 -18.61 7.36 -20.74
N ARG A 224 -19.73 6.91 -21.33
CA ARG A 224 -21.00 7.65 -21.29
C ARG A 224 -21.65 7.60 -19.91
N LYS A 225 -21.47 6.49 -19.18
CA LYS A 225 -22.02 6.31 -17.83
C LYS A 225 -21.08 6.87 -16.77
N TYR A 226 -19.79 6.72 -16.98
CA TYR A 226 -18.72 7.15 -16.08
C TYR A 226 -17.75 8.07 -16.83
N PRO A 227 -18.09 9.37 -16.96
CA PRO A 227 -17.44 10.26 -17.92
C PRO A 227 -16.07 10.77 -17.48
N PHE A 228 -15.71 10.60 -16.22
CA PHE A 228 -14.44 11.11 -15.70
C PHE A 228 -13.40 10.00 -15.59
N LEU A 229 -12.18 10.31 -16.05
CA LEU A 229 -11.02 9.48 -15.75
C LEU A 229 -10.50 9.84 -14.37
N LEU A 230 -10.55 8.92 -13.42
CA LEU A 230 -9.91 9.10 -12.12
C LEU A 230 -8.41 8.85 -12.26
N VAL A 231 -7.62 9.82 -11.85
CA VAL A 231 -6.16 9.73 -11.71
C VAL A 231 -5.82 9.57 -10.24
N SER A 232 -5.10 8.51 -9.91
CA SER A 232 -4.73 8.16 -8.54
C SER A 232 -3.21 8.10 -8.42
N ASN A 233 -2.63 9.06 -7.71
CA ASN A 233 -1.20 9.11 -7.43
C ASN A 233 -0.92 8.73 -5.98
N HIS A 234 0.32 8.35 -5.69
CA HIS A 234 0.80 8.23 -4.33
C HIS A 234 1.07 9.62 -3.77
N PRO A 235 0.40 10.04 -2.68
CA PRO A 235 0.62 11.33 -2.06
C PRO A 235 1.92 11.37 -1.26
N HIS A 236 2.34 12.57 -0.88
CA HIS A 236 3.47 12.77 0.04
C HIS A 236 3.10 12.62 1.52
N PHE A 237 1.84 12.36 1.83
CA PHE A 237 1.29 12.38 3.18
C PHE A 237 1.22 11.02 3.85
N ARG A 238 1.46 9.94 3.10
CA ARG A 238 1.42 8.54 3.55
C ARG A 238 2.23 7.63 2.63
N VAL A 239 2.48 6.41 3.08
CA VAL A 239 3.18 5.38 2.29
C VAL A 239 2.15 4.38 1.79
N HIS A 240 1.82 4.42 0.50
CA HIS A 240 0.69 3.65 -0.04
C HIS A 240 -0.59 3.91 0.76
N ALA A 241 -1.09 2.89 1.44
CA ALA A 241 -2.26 2.98 2.31
C ALA A 241 -1.92 2.91 3.81
N GLN A 242 -0.67 3.14 4.16
CA GLN A 242 -0.19 3.15 5.55
C GLN A 242 0.11 4.57 6.02
N HIS A 243 -0.02 4.79 7.32
CA HIS A 243 0.31 6.05 8.00
C HIS A 243 -0.62 7.24 7.67
N ASP A 244 -1.85 6.99 7.18
CA ASP A 244 -2.82 8.08 6.96
C ASP A 244 -3.31 8.70 8.28
N ASP A 245 -2.98 8.10 9.42
CA ASP A 245 -3.29 8.55 10.77
C ASP A 245 -2.16 9.34 11.46
N VAL A 246 -1.04 9.56 10.78
CA VAL A 246 0.04 10.40 11.31
C VAL A 246 -0.40 11.85 11.36
N THR A 247 -0.58 12.39 12.58
CA THR A 247 -1.15 13.73 12.82
C THR A 247 -0.39 14.83 12.11
N TRP A 248 0.94 14.82 12.11
CA TRP A 248 1.77 15.81 11.43
C TRP A 248 1.50 15.91 9.92
N PHE A 249 1.23 14.79 9.26
CA PHE A 249 0.86 14.82 7.84
C PHE A 249 -0.55 15.36 7.64
N ARG A 250 -1.47 15.10 8.57
CA ARG A 250 -2.85 15.57 8.50
C ARG A 250 -3.01 17.06 8.83
N GLU A 251 -2.01 17.69 9.45
CA GLU A 251 -1.92 19.14 9.64
C GLU A 251 -1.59 19.89 8.34
N ILE A 252 -1.07 19.20 7.31
CA ILE A 252 -0.78 19.83 6.02
C ILE A 252 -2.10 20.21 5.35
N GLU A 253 -2.28 21.49 5.05
CA GLU A 253 -3.55 22.06 4.56
C GLU A 253 -4.13 21.35 3.34
N THR A 254 -3.28 20.80 2.46
CA THR A 254 -3.70 20.11 1.24
C THR A 254 -3.96 18.60 1.45
N CYS A 255 -3.72 18.08 2.64
CA CYS A 255 -3.87 16.66 2.92
C CYS A 255 -5.35 16.22 2.96
N LYS A 256 -6.21 17.06 3.51
CA LYS A 256 -7.65 16.78 3.67
C LYS A 256 -8.49 18.01 3.42
N VAL A 257 -9.77 17.80 3.11
CA VAL A 257 -10.79 18.85 2.98
C VAL A 257 -11.81 18.70 4.10
N THR A 258 -11.95 19.71 4.94
CA THR A 258 -12.99 19.70 5.99
C THR A 258 -14.36 19.89 5.37
N GLY A 259 -15.23 18.91 5.51
CA GLY A 259 -16.61 18.98 5.06
C GLY A 259 -17.53 19.77 6.00
N PRO A 260 -18.79 20.00 5.61
CA PRO A 260 -19.77 20.76 6.40
C PRO A 260 -20.14 20.08 7.74
N ASP A 261 -19.89 18.78 7.85
CA ASP A 261 -20.10 17.93 9.04
C ASP A 261 -18.86 17.85 9.94
N GLY A 262 -17.77 18.58 9.61
CA GLY A 262 -16.51 18.59 10.36
C GLY A 262 -15.59 17.41 10.06
N TYR A 263 -16.02 16.43 9.25
CA TYR A 263 -15.18 15.31 8.83
C TYR A 263 -14.10 15.77 7.84
N LYS A 264 -12.90 15.22 7.96
CA LYS A 264 -11.76 15.50 7.05
C LYS A 264 -11.74 14.51 5.89
N TYR A 265 -12.40 14.88 4.80
CA TYR A 265 -12.51 14.09 3.58
C TYR A 265 -11.22 14.05 2.77
N GLU A 266 -10.99 12.96 2.04
CA GLU A 266 -9.95 12.85 1.03
C GLU A 266 -10.18 13.86 -0.10
N PRO A 267 -9.16 14.63 -0.55
CA PRO A 267 -9.34 15.64 -1.60
C PRO A 267 -9.71 15.01 -2.94
N VAL A 268 -10.70 15.60 -3.62
CA VAL A 268 -11.05 15.32 -5.01
C VAL A 268 -10.83 16.58 -5.83
N TRP A 269 -9.83 16.58 -6.70
CA TRP A 269 -9.57 17.72 -7.58
C TRP A 269 -10.47 17.65 -8.79
N VAL A 270 -11.15 18.76 -9.06
CA VAL A 270 -12.10 18.93 -10.17
C VAL A 270 -11.73 20.17 -10.96
N ASN A 271 -11.64 20.04 -12.29
CA ASN A 271 -11.36 21.20 -13.15
C ASN A 271 -12.51 22.23 -13.07
N PRO A 272 -12.23 23.57 -13.07
CA PRO A 272 -13.26 24.62 -13.00
C PRO A 272 -14.36 24.47 -14.07
N VAL A 273 -14.03 24.00 -15.27
CA VAL A 273 -15.01 23.79 -16.36
C VAL A 273 -16.03 22.70 -15.97
N ASP A 274 -15.57 21.60 -15.37
CA ASP A 274 -16.43 20.49 -14.97
C ASP A 274 -17.15 20.82 -13.66
N ALA A 275 -16.48 21.47 -12.72
CA ALA A 275 -17.10 21.98 -11.50
C ALA A 275 -18.28 22.91 -11.81
N GLY A 276 -18.11 23.84 -12.78
CA GLY A 276 -19.19 24.72 -13.24
C GLY A 276 -20.38 23.97 -13.83
N LYS A 277 -20.16 22.91 -14.62
CA LYS A 277 -21.23 22.06 -15.18
C LYS A 277 -22.01 21.29 -14.11
N LEU A 278 -21.29 20.85 -13.06
CA LEU A 278 -21.83 20.03 -11.99
C LEU A 278 -22.33 20.83 -10.78
N GLY A 279 -22.15 22.17 -10.80
CA GLY A 279 -22.52 23.04 -9.68
C GLY A 279 -21.70 22.80 -8.42
N LEU A 280 -20.42 22.44 -8.57
CA LEU A 280 -19.50 22.14 -7.48
C LEU A 280 -18.62 23.33 -7.11
N SER A 281 -18.33 23.45 -5.82
CA SER A 281 -17.42 24.43 -5.24
C SER A 281 -16.42 23.73 -4.32
N THR A 282 -15.27 24.36 -4.10
CA THR A 282 -14.30 23.86 -3.10
C THR A 282 -14.98 23.78 -1.72
N GLY A 283 -14.78 22.66 -1.03
CA GLY A 283 -15.41 22.37 0.26
C GLY A 283 -16.72 21.56 0.15
N ASP A 284 -17.31 21.42 -1.04
CA ASP A 284 -18.42 20.50 -1.24
C ASP A 284 -17.95 19.03 -1.06
N VAL A 285 -18.85 18.17 -0.62
CA VAL A 285 -18.60 16.72 -0.60
C VAL A 285 -19.23 16.10 -1.82
N VAL A 286 -18.48 15.20 -2.45
CA VAL A 286 -18.93 14.44 -3.62
C VAL A 286 -18.81 12.95 -3.37
N LYS A 287 -19.70 12.20 -4.02
CA LYS A 287 -19.57 10.76 -4.21
C LYS A 287 -18.85 10.52 -5.53
N VAL A 288 -17.72 9.81 -5.48
CA VAL A 288 -16.97 9.29 -6.62
C VAL A 288 -17.34 7.82 -6.76
N TYR A 289 -17.87 7.42 -7.91
CA TYR A 289 -18.48 6.08 -8.02
C TYR A 289 -18.41 5.47 -9.41
N ASN A 290 -18.53 4.16 -9.42
CA ASN A 290 -18.80 3.33 -10.60
C ASN A 290 -19.65 2.12 -10.18
N GLU A 291 -19.74 1.07 -11.00
CA GLU A 291 -20.51 -0.14 -10.69
C GLU A 291 -19.94 -0.99 -9.55
N ARG A 292 -18.67 -0.74 -9.18
CA ARG A 292 -17.97 -1.47 -8.11
C ARG A 292 -18.27 -0.92 -6.73
N GLY A 293 -18.78 0.32 -6.66
CA GLY A 293 -19.15 0.99 -5.42
C GLY A 293 -18.91 2.49 -5.48
N ALA A 294 -18.84 3.11 -4.30
CA ALA A 294 -18.67 4.54 -4.15
C ALA A 294 -17.76 4.90 -2.98
N VAL A 295 -17.03 5.99 -3.13
CA VAL A 295 -16.24 6.63 -2.08
C VAL A 295 -16.59 8.11 -2.00
N LEU A 296 -16.53 8.71 -0.79
CA LEU A 296 -16.75 10.13 -0.62
C LEU A 296 -15.42 10.89 -0.73
N GLY A 297 -15.50 12.19 -1.07
CA GLY A 297 -14.35 13.06 -1.07
C GLY A 297 -14.73 14.53 -1.04
N GLY A 298 -13.80 15.35 -0.54
CA GLY A 298 -13.96 16.79 -0.47
C GLY A 298 -13.42 17.48 -1.72
N VAL A 299 -14.23 18.33 -2.36
CA VAL A 299 -13.88 18.97 -3.63
C VAL A 299 -12.82 20.06 -3.44
N ILE A 300 -11.80 20.03 -4.31
CA ILE A 300 -10.90 21.15 -4.59
C ILE A 300 -11.04 21.53 -6.06
N VAL A 301 -11.61 22.71 -6.35
CA VAL A 301 -11.69 23.21 -7.71
C VAL A 301 -10.33 23.79 -8.11
N THR A 302 -9.69 23.22 -9.15
CA THR A 302 -8.33 23.59 -9.54
C THR A 302 -8.05 23.33 -11.02
N GLU A 303 -7.24 24.19 -11.64
CA GLU A 303 -6.72 23.98 -13.00
C GLU A 303 -5.57 22.97 -13.09
N ARG A 304 -5.13 22.39 -11.96
CA ARG A 304 -4.07 21.36 -11.94
C ARG A 304 -4.50 20.04 -12.53
N ILE A 305 -5.80 19.80 -12.72
CA ILE A 305 -6.38 18.66 -13.40
C ILE A 305 -7.09 19.11 -14.67
N MET A 306 -6.97 18.34 -15.76
CA MET A 306 -7.60 18.66 -17.03
C MET A 306 -9.11 18.40 -17.02
N PRO A 307 -9.91 19.09 -17.85
CA PRO A 307 -11.33 18.75 -18.00
C PRO A 307 -11.55 17.29 -18.41
N GLY A 308 -12.57 16.65 -17.83
CA GLY A 308 -12.88 15.24 -18.07
C GLY A 308 -12.06 14.27 -17.22
N ALA A 309 -11.17 14.76 -16.36
CA ALA A 309 -10.47 13.96 -15.37
C ALA A 309 -10.72 14.49 -13.97
N VAL A 310 -10.66 13.61 -12.98
CA VAL A 310 -10.65 13.92 -11.56
C VAL A 310 -9.45 13.27 -10.91
N TYR A 311 -8.95 13.87 -9.85
CA TYR A 311 -7.82 13.34 -9.10
C TYR A 311 -8.25 13.02 -7.67
N GLN A 312 -7.81 11.89 -7.15
CA GLN A 312 -7.96 11.51 -5.75
C GLN A 312 -6.79 10.62 -5.36
N ASP A 313 -6.15 10.90 -4.23
CA ASP A 313 -4.95 10.19 -3.79
C ASP A 313 -5.22 8.71 -3.47
N HIS A 314 -4.21 7.91 -3.75
CA HIS A 314 -4.17 6.48 -3.42
C HIS A 314 -4.08 6.26 -1.90
N GLY A 315 -4.78 5.25 -1.38
CA GLY A 315 -4.51 4.68 -0.06
C GLY A 315 -5.08 5.45 1.12
N ALA A 316 -6.22 6.13 0.98
CA ALA A 316 -6.88 6.78 2.11
C ALA A 316 -7.31 5.78 3.19
N ARG A 317 -7.47 6.27 4.42
CA ARG A 317 -8.07 5.50 5.51
C ARG A 317 -9.53 5.19 5.20
N CYS A 318 -9.92 3.92 5.29
CA CYS A 318 -11.31 3.51 5.17
C CYS A 318 -12.16 4.00 6.33
N ASP A 319 -13.35 4.46 6.01
CA ASP A 319 -14.47 4.64 6.94
C ASP A 319 -15.73 4.11 6.24
N THR A 320 -15.82 2.79 6.13
CA THR A 320 -16.83 2.14 5.32
C THR A 320 -18.21 2.25 5.97
N ILE A 321 -19.16 2.78 5.21
CA ILE A 321 -20.59 2.91 5.56
C ILE A 321 -21.33 1.64 5.20
N VAL A 322 -21.10 1.14 3.97
CA VAL A 322 -21.69 -0.10 3.44
C VAL A 322 -20.57 -0.99 2.94
N LEU A 323 -20.39 -2.14 3.59
CA LEU A 323 -19.33 -3.11 3.29
C LEU A 323 -19.63 -3.91 2.00
N GLY A 324 -18.55 -4.39 1.38
CA GLY A 324 -18.59 -5.33 0.27
C GLY A 324 -18.84 -4.71 -1.10
N GLU A 325 -18.98 -5.55 -2.14
CA GLU A 325 -19.18 -5.10 -3.52
C GLU A 325 -20.43 -4.19 -3.65
N GLY A 326 -20.27 -3.07 -4.34
CA GLY A 326 -21.31 -2.03 -4.44
C GLY A 326 -21.41 -1.14 -3.20
N GLY A 327 -20.47 -1.24 -2.28
CA GLY A 327 -20.42 -0.54 -1.00
C GLY A 327 -20.22 0.96 -1.10
N LEU A 328 -20.17 1.60 0.07
CA LEU A 328 -19.97 3.04 0.23
C LEU A 328 -18.96 3.29 1.34
N ASP A 329 -17.93 4.07 1.02
CA ASP A 329 -16.88 4.46 1.97
C ASP A 329 -16.83 5.99 2.13
N ARG A 330 -16.77 6.46 3.39
CA ARG A 330 -16.65 7.88 3.72
C ARG A 330 -15.21 8.37 3.70
N GLY A 331 -14.24 7.48 3.94
CA GLY A 331 -12.83 7.79 4.05
C GLY A 331 -12.16 8.19 2.75
N GLY A 332 -12.74 7.80 1.61
CA GLY A 332 -12.27 8.20 0.29
C GLY A 332 -11.20 7.29 -0.31
N ALA A 333 -11.13 6.03 0.13
CA ALA A 333 -10.18 5.05 -0.39
C ALA A 333 -10.56 4.59 -1.82
N ASN A 334 -10.04 5.26 -2.83
CA ASN A 334 -10.43 5.02 -4.22
C ASN A 334 -10.10 3.62 -4.76
N ASN A 335 -9.14 2.91 -4.16
CA ASN A 335 -8.83 1.52 -4.49
C ASN A 335 -9.99 0.56 -4.20
N LEU A 336 -10.94 0.92 -3.33
CA LEU A 336 -12.17 0.15 -3.11
C LEU A 336 -12.97 -0.05 -4.40
N ILE A 337 -12.95 0.96 -5.28
CA ILE A 337 -13.71 0.98 -6.54
C ILE A 337 -12.83 0.82 -7.79
N ALA A 338 -11.53 0.54 -7.61
CA ALA A 338 -10.59 0.28 -8.70
C ALA A 338 -10.85 -1.09 -9.35
N PRO A 339 -10.55 -1.27 -10.65
CA PRO A 339 -10.78 -2.54 -11.34
C PRO A 339 -9.80 -3.62 -10.88
N THR A 340 -10.27 -4.85 -10.68
CA THR A 340 -9.45 -6.02 -10.34
C THR A 340 -8.90 -6.76 -11.55
N ALA A 341 -9.04 -6.18 -12.74
CA ALA A 341 -8.54 -6.79 -13.96
C ALA A 341 -7.00 -6.84 -13.95
N THR A 342 -6.45 -7.98 -14.31
CA THR A 342 -5.02 -8.13 -14.58
C THR A 342 -4.65 -7.55 -15.94
N THR A 343 -3.38 -7.20 -16.12
CA THR A 343 -2.89 -6.60 -17.38
C THR A 343 -2.90 -7.57 -18.54
N SER A 344 -2.91 -8.87 -18.30
CA SER A 344 -3.22 -9.94 -19.27
C SER A 344 -3.50 -11.26 -18.54
N LYS A 345 -3.94 -12.28 -19.28
CA LYS A 345 -4.13 -13.65 -18.74
C LYS A 345 -2.84 -14.26 -18.16
N ASN A 346 -1.68 -13.79 -18.56
CA ASN A 346 -0.37 -14.31 -18.15
C ASN A 346 0.44 -13.33 -17.29
N ALA A 347 -0.06 -12.13 -17.05
CA ALA A 347 0.60 -11.11 -16.24
C ALA A 347 -0.33 -10.69 -15.10
N HIS A 348 0.14 -10.89 -13.86
CA HIS A 348 -0.63 -10.59 -12.64
C HIS A 348 -0.58 -9.11 -12.22
N GLY A 349 0.06 -8.23 -13.00
CA GLY A 349 0.02 -6.80 -12.75
C GLY A 349 -1.41 -6.27 -12.84
N GLU A 350 -1.82 -5.47 -11.88
CA GLU A 350 -3.13 -4.85 -11.85
C GLU A 350 -3.18 -3.61 -12.73
N VAL A 351 -4.36 -3.31 -13.27
CA VAL A 351 -4.64 -2.03 -13.95
C VAL A 351 -4.92 -0.99 -12.87
N THR A 352 -3.90 -0.24 -12.50
CA THR A 352 -3.93 0.63 -11.31
C THR A 352 -4.15 2.10 -11.60
N SER A 353 -3.65 2.63 -12.70
CA SER A 353 -3.73 4.05 -12.99
C SER A 353 -4.76 4.37 -14.04
N GLY A 354 -5.76 5.15 -13.64
CA GLY A 354 -6.80 5.65 -14.52
C GLY A 354 -7.92 4.65 -14.78
N PHE A 355 -9.00 4.82 -14.05
CA PHE A 355 -10.27 4.12 -14.28
C PHE A 355 -11.45 5.08 -14.30
N LEU A 356 -12.55 4.65 -14.92
CA LEU A 356 -13.69 5.52 -15.13
C LEU A 356 -14.60 5.58 -13.90
N VAL A 357 -15.01 6.81 -13.57
CA VAL A 357 -15.94 7.14 -12.49
C VAL A 357 -16.94 8.19 -12.94
N ASN A 358 -18.02 8.33 -12.19
CA ASN A 358 -18.84 9.53 -12.17
C ASN A 358 -18.70 10.22 -10.81
N ILE A 359 -19.01 11.50 -10.75
CA ILE A 359 -19.02 12.28 -9.52
C ILE A 359 -20.36 13.01 -9.37
N GLU A 360 -20.88 13.04 -8.15
CA GLU A 360 -22.09 13.81 -7.83
C GLU A 360 -22.00 14.45 -6.45
N LYS A 361 -22.58 15.63 -6.33
CA LYS A 361 -22.64 16.34 -5.03
C LYS A 361 -23.53 15.57 -4.05
N VAL A 362 -23.10 15.50 -2.81
CA VAL A 362 -23.79 14.78 -1.74
C VAL A 362 -24.18 15.72 -0.61
N ASP A 363 -25.39 15.56 -0.10
CA ASP A 363 -25.78 16.11 1.20
C ASP A 363 -25.39 15.10 2.28
N VAL A 364 -24.31 15.42 3.00
CA VAL A 364 -23.78 14.53 4.06
C VAL A 364 -24.71 14.38 5.24
N PHE A 365 -25.57 15.40 5.52
CA PHE A 365 -26.53 15.31 6.61
C PHE A 365 -27.67 14.36 6.25
N ALA A 366 -28.13 14.38 4.99
CA ALA A 366 -29.10 13.39 4.51
C ALA A 366 -28.53 11.97 4.51
N LEU A 367 -27.22 11.80 4.20
CA LEU A 367 -26.55 10.50 4.36
C LEU A 367 -26.45 10.08 5.82
N ALA A 368 -26.19 11.00 6.74
CA ALA A 368 -26.14 10.69 8.18
C ALA A 368 -27.51 10.23 8.71
N GLU A 369 -28.61 10.81 8.20
CA GLU A 369 -29.97 10.32 8.52
C GLU A 369 -30.23 8.92 7.96
N GLN A 370 -29.67 8.62 6.78
CA GLN A 370 -29.83 7.29 6.15
C GLN A 370 -28.95 6.22 6.83
N TYR A 371 -27.77 6.58 7.34
CA TYR A 371 -26.78 5.68 7.94
C TYR A 371 -26.35 6.14 9.35
N PRO A 372 -27.29 6.26 10.30
CA PRO A 372 -27.01 6.88 11.61
C PRO A 372 -25.93 6.13 12.40
N GLU A 373 -25.82 4.80 12.26
CA GLU A 373 -24.81 4.02 12.98
C GLU A 373 -23.39 4.33 12.45
N ALA A 374 -23.23 4.51 11.14
CA ALA A 374 -21.94 4.81 10.55
C ALA A 374 -21.47 6.24 10.85
N PHE A 375 -22.38 7.22 10.75
CA PHE A 375 -22.07 8.61 11.03
C PHE A 375 -22.05 8.96 12.53
N GLY A 376 -22.63 8.12 13.37
CA GLY A 376 -22.62 8.25 14.83
C GLY A 376 -21.38 7.66 15.52
N ARG A 377 -20.46 7.06 14.76
CA ARG A 377 -19.19 6.58 15.32
C ARG A 377 -18.32 7.74 15.80
N ASP A 378 -17.59 7.52 16.89
CA ASP A 378 -16.63 8.50 17.39
C ASP A 378 -15.51 8.69 16.35
N TYR A 379 -15.27 9.92 15.95
CA TYR A 379 -14.27 10.32 14.97
C TYR A 379 -13.24 11.25 15.59
N GLU A 380 -11.98 10.84 15.52
CA GLU A 380 -10.85 11.67 15.96
C GLU A 380 -10.25 12.41 14.74
N PRO A 381 -10.49 13.73 14.61
CA PRO A 381 -10.12 14.45 13.39
C PRO A 381 -8.62 14.62 13.20
N ASP A 382 -7.82 14.57 14.27
CA ASP A 382 -6.38 14.82 14.19
C ASP A 382 -5.64 13.62 13.61
N CYS A 383 -6.03 12.40 13.93
CA CYS A 383 -5.48 11.19 13.33
C CYS A 383 -6.42 10.53 12.30
N GLY A 384 -7.69 10.95 12.22
CA GLY A 384 -8.66 10.42 11.26
C GLY A 384 -9.17 9.02 11.59
N LEU A 385 -8.96 8.55 12.81
CA LEU A 385 -9.49 7.28 13.24
C LEU A 385 -10.99 7.38 13.55
N VAL A 386 -11.71 6.35 13.14
CA VAL A 386 -13.10 6.12 13.50
C VAL A 386 -13.16 4.93 14.45
N ALA A 387 -13.74 5.10 15.62
CA ALA A 387 -13.88 4.02 16.57
C ALA A 387 -14.90 3.00 16.08
N THR A 388 -14.41 1.85 15.64
CA THR A 388 -15.24 0.73 15.17
C THR A 388 -15.43 -0.38 16.21
N ALA A 389 -14.62 -0.34 17.30
CA ALA A 389 -14.73 -1.26 18.42
C ALA A 389 -14.62 -0.50 19.73
N ARG A 390 -15.38 -0.92 20.75
CA ARG A 390 -15.15 -0.50 22.12
C ARG A 390 -14.14 -1.46 22.76
N VAL A 391 -13.04 -0.91 23.27
CA VAL A 391 -12.23 -1.66 24.24
C VAL A 391 -13.08 -1.79 25.51
N VAL A 392 -13.62 -2.97 25.72
CA VAL A 392 -14.22 -3.30 27.01
C VAL A 392 -13.08 -3.82 27.85
N ASP A 393 -12.76 -3.13 28.95
CA ASP A 393 -11.86 -3.68 29.97
C ASP A 393 -12.30 -5.10 30.27
N GLY A 394 -11.46 -6.08 29.89
CA GLY A 394 -11.75 -7.49 30.02
C GLY A 394 -11.91 -7.86 31.50
N LYS A 395 -13.08 -7.68 32.01
CA LYS A 395 -13.54 -8.54 33.08
C LYS A 395 -14.11 -9.76 32.42
N GLU A 396 -13.35 -10.86 32.57
CA GLU A 396 -13.76 -12.19 32.14
C GLU A 396 -15.22 -12.44 32.47
N GLY A 397 -15.91 -12.98 31.46
CA GLY A 397 -17.29 -13.26 31.37
C GLY A 397 -18.10 -13.42 32.64
N GLU A 398 -19.09 -12.59 32.77
CA GLU A 398 -20.37 -13.04 33.30
C GLU A 398 -21.29 -13.50 32.15
#